data_766e2a574d763293d377b78e910d0877
#
_entry.id   766e2a574d763293d377b78e910d0877
#
_cell.length_a   1.000
_cell.length_b   1.000
_cell.length_c   1.000
_cell.angle_alpha   90.00
_cell.angle_beta   90.00
_cell.angle_gamma   90.00
#
_symmetry.space_group_name_H-M   'P 1'
#
loop_
_entity.id
_entity.type
_entity.pdbx_description
1 polymer ?
#
loop_
_entity_poly.entity_id
_entity_poly.type
_entity_poly.pdbx_seq_one_letter_code
_entity_poly.pdbx_strand_id
1 'polypeptide(L)'
;MKTSLKIAALIASIYLNNSFATAAEMQKITGLKTPESAIQAKDGRIFVSEINEFGKDGDGQISVIDTSGKVSVFASGMDDPKGLAMIGDKLYVADKNRVLEVFPDGTWAVYGAQMAFPGTPVFLNDLVADSAGNLYVSDSGTLKEGGQIYKITPNGDVSVVADSKNPDILAPNGLLMDGKNLLEVDFASGILYRVNLKTGGTTKVAEGFGGGDGLVRTKTGKLIISDWQNGKIYQVVGKKAKLIKEGYQASADIVLSNDGKTLIVPDMKAGELDFLPISLFK
;
A
#
# COMPACT_ATOMS: atom_id res chain seq x y z
N MET A 1 41.96 62.74 43.65
CA MET A 1 41.78 62.31 42.26
C MET A 1 41.29 60.85 42.29
N LYS A 2 40.01 60.60 42.02
CA LYS A 2 39.42 59.25 41.97
C LYS A 2 39.03 58.97 40.51
N THR A 3 39.72 58.05 39.89
CA THR A 3 39.49 57.62 38.50
C THR A 3 38.47 56.51 38.52
N SER A 4 37.29 56.75 37.95
CA SER A 4 36.23 55.76 37.79
C SER A 4 36.42 54.98 36.49
N LEU A 5 36.62 53.67 36.61
CA LEU A 5 36.68 52.75 35.50
C LEU A 5 35.25 52.30 35.12
N LYS A 6 34.77 52.65 33.94
CA LYS A 6 33.50 52.18 33.39
C LYS A 6 33.75 50.86 32.65
N ILE A 7 33.21 49.76 33.17
CA ILE A 7 33.18 48.48 32.51
C ILE A 7 31.93 48.47 31.58
N ALA A 8 32.13 48.45 30.27
CA ALA A 8 31.08 48.24 29.31
C ALA A 8 30.88 46.72 29.13
N ALA A 9 29.73 46.20 29.55
CA ALA A 9 29.33 44.83 29.33
C ALA A 9 28.77 44.69 27.89
N LEU A 10 29.47 43.96 27.05
CA LEU A 10 29.02 43.60 25.68
C LEU A 10 28.12 42.36 25.78
N ILE A 11 26.80 42.56 25.62
CA ILE A 11 25.86 41.46 25.53
C ILE A 11 25.85 40.98 24.09
N ALA A 12 26.51 39.85 23.82
CA ALA A 12 26.42 39.16 22.55
C ALA A 12 25.12 38.35 22.51
N SER A 13 24.14 38.86 21.76
CA SER A 13 22.91 38.09 21.46
C SER A 13 23.22 37.02 20.45
N ILE A 14 23.30 35.76 20.91
CA ILE A 14 23.38 34.60 20.05
C ILE A 14 21.98 34.32 19.51
N TYR A 15 21.72 34.72 18.27
CA TYR A 15 20.56 34.27 17.51
C TYR A 15 20.84 32.79 17.12
N LEU A 16 20.21 31.85 17.82
CA LEU A 16 20.07 30.49 17.35
C LEU A 16 19.12 30.52 16.14
N ASN A 17 19.68 30.52 14.95
CA ASN A 17 18.94 30.18 13.76
C ASN A 17 18.54 28.70 13.84
N ASN A 18 17.37 28.42 14.40
CA ASN A 18 16.69 27.16 14.18
C ASN A 18 16.22 27.12 12.74
N SER A 19 17.11 26.72 11.85
CA SER A 19 16.73 26.26 10.52
C SER A 19 15.92 24.98 10.73
N PHE A 20 14.59 25.09 10.80
CA PHE A 20 13.73 23.95 10.54
C PHE A 20 14.06 23.50 9.11
N ALA A 21 14.78 22.40 8.98
CA ALA A 21 14.90 21.73 7.70
C ALA A 21 13.46 21.41 7.26
N THR A 22 12.97 22.15 6.28
CA THR A 22 11.78 21.75 5.53
C THR A 22 12.10 20.36 5.01
N ALA A 23 11.29 19.36 5.36
CA ALA A 23 11.39 18.05 4.76
C ALA A 23 11.43 18.27 3.24
N ALA A 24 12.53 17.90 2.60
CA ALA A 24 12.62 17.98 1.15
C ALA A 24 11.43 17.18 0.60
N GLU A 25 10.60 17.81 -0.25
CA GLU A 25 9.57 17.10 -0.99
C GLU A 25 10.29 15.94 -1.69
N MET A 26 9.90 14.70 -1.40
CA MET A 26 10.50 13.57 -2.09
C MET A 26 10.20 13.71 -3.57
N GLN A 27 11.27 13.74 -4.38
CA GLN A 27 11.12 13.78 -5.82
C GLN A 27 10.53 12.46 -6.30
N LYS A 28 9.74 12.53 -7.37
CA LYS A 28 9.22 11.36 -8.06
C LYS A 28 10.37 10.38 -8.39
N ILE A 29 10.19 9.11 -8.06
CA ILE A 29 11.11 8.03 -8.44
C ILE A 29 10.68 7.50 -9.81
N THR A 30 11.62 7.30 -10.71
CA THR A 30 11.37 6.82 -12.08
C THR A 30 12.26 5.63 -12.41
N GLY A 31 11.91 4.91 -13.48
CA GLY A 31 12.69 3.77 -13.96
C GLY A 31 12.39 2.45 -13.27
N LEU A 32 11.30 2.41 -12.50
CA LEU A 32 10.73 1.17 -11.96
C LEU A 32 10.06 0.36 -13.09
N LYS A 33 9.95 -0.95 -12.89
CA LYS A 33 9.40 -1.86 -13.90
C LYS A 33 8.06 -2.41 -13.45
N THR A 34 6.98 -1.79 -13.90
CA THR A 34 5.61 -2.19 -13.54
C THR A 34 5.42 -2.20 -12.01
N PRO A 35 5.70 -1.06 -11.31
CA PRO A 35 5.54 -0.99 -9.86
C PRO A 35 4.06 -1.11 -9.49
N GLU A 36 3.73 -2.06 -8.63
CA GLU A 36 2.34 -2.35 -8.29
C GLU A 36 1.98 -1.86 -6.89
N SER A 37 2.75 -2.21 -5.88
CA SER A 37 2.53 -1.80 -4.50
C SER A 37 3.79 -1.20 -3.89
N ALA A 38 3.61 -0.37 -2.87
CA ALA A 38 4.70 0.17 -2.08
C ALA A 38 4.37 0.06 -0.58
N ILE A 39 5.41 -0.11 0.26
CA ILE A 39 5.25 -0.05 1.71
C ILE A 39 6.48 0.59 2.36
N GLN A 40 6.27 1.51 3.30
CA GLN A 40 7.36 2.13 4.03
C GLN A 40 7.67 1.37 5.32
N ALA A 41 8.89 0.84 5.45
CA ALA A 41 9.38 0.23 6.67
C ALA A 41 9.62 1.26 7.78
N LYS A 42 9.70 0.81 9.04
CA LYS A 42 9.92 1.68 10.20
C LYS A 42 11.21 2.48 10.14
N ASP A 43 12.23 1.96 9.48
CA ASP A 43 13.53 2.62 9.29
C ASP A 43 13.51 3.69 8.18
N GLY A 44 12.36 3.88 7.52
CA GLY A 44 12.14 4.89 6.48
C GLY A 44 12.38 4.39 5.05
N ARG A 45 12.96 3.20 4.85
CA ARG A 45 13.08 2.60 3.51
C ARG A 45 11.70 2.32 2.94
N ILE A 46 11.57 2.40 1.62
CA ILE A 46 10.33 2.05 0.91
C ILE A 46 10.62 0.80 0.07
N PHE A 47 9.84 -0.25 0.27
CA PHE A 47 9.83 -1.43 -0.58
C PHE A 47 8.76 -1.27 -1.65
N VAL A 48 9.07 -1.69 -2.86
CA VAL A 48 8.19 -1.60 -4.02
C VAL A 48 8.16 -2.96 -4.72
N SER A 49 6.99 -3.53 -4.92
CA SER A 49 6.83 -4.70 -5.78
C SER A 49 6.86 -4.27 -7.24
N GLU A 50 7.65 -4.98 -8.03
CA GLU A 50 7.77 -4.75 -9.48
C GLU A 50 7.46 -6.07 -10.20
N ILE A 51 6.37 -6.09 -10.94
CA ILE A 51 5.93 -7.28 -11.70
C ILE A 51 6.88 -7.57 -12.85
N ASN A 52 7.47 -6.54 -13.46
CA ASN A 52 8.18 -6.56 -14.74
C ASN A 52 7.25 -6.93 -15.90
N GLU A 53 7.16 -8.18 -16.32
CA GLU A 53 6.29 -8.64 -17.40
C GLU A 53 5.20 -9.56 -16.87
N PHE A 54 3.93 -9.16 -16.99
CA PHE A 54 2.81 -9.98 -16.52
C PHE A 54 2.81 -11.39 -17.09
N GLY A 55 2.66 -12.38 -16.20
CA GLY A 55 2.56 -13.79 -16.55
C GLY A 55 3.90 -14.46 -16.88
N LYS A 56 5.01 -13.74 -16.73
CA LYS A 56 6.35 -14.31 -16.89
C LYS A 56 6.95 -14.66 -15.53
N ASP A 57 7.03 -15.92 -15.26
CA ASP A 57 7.52 -16.42 -13.99
C ASP A 57 9.02 -16.12 -13.78
N GLY A 58 9.37 -15.72 -12.57
CA GLY A 58 10.75 -15.56 -12.12
C GLY A 58 11.42 -14.23 -12.49
N ASP A 59 10.73 -13.28 -13.14
CA ASP A 59 11.31 -11.98 -13.47
C ASP A 59 10.89 -10.85 -12.53
N GLY A 60 9.87 -11.09 -11.69
CA GLY A 60 9.40 -10.16 -10.68
C GLY A 60 10.40 -9.94 -9.55
N GLN A 61 10.33 -8.77 -8.93
CA GLN A 61 11.25 -8.35 -7.88
C GLN A 61 10.62 -7.44 -6.84
N ILE A 62 11.30 -7.29 -5.71
CA ILE A 62 11.10 -6.21 -4.76
C ILE A 62 12.29 -5.26 -4.87
N SER A 63 12.03 -4.01 -5.18
CA SER A 63 13.02 -2.94 -5.07
C SER A 63 12.94 -2.27 -3.72
N VAL A 64 14.08 -1.73 -3.25
CA VAL A 64 14.14 -0.90 -2.06
C VAL A 64 14.66 0.48 -2.43
N ILE A 65 13.97 1.50 -1.92
CA ILE A 65 14.36 2.89 -1.98
C ILE A 65 14.87 3.28 -0.60
N ASP A 66 16.15 3.62 -0.50
CA ASP A 66 16.73 4.05 0.78
C ASP A 66 16.31 5.49 1.15
N THR A 67 16.69 5.94 2.33
CA THR A 67 16.36 7.29 2.83
C THR A 67 17.03 8.43 2.06
N SER A 68 17.97 8.13 1.16
CA SER A 68 18.56 9.08 0.23
C SER A 68 17.84 9.14 -1.12
N GLY A 69 16.85 8.27 -1.35
CA GLY A 69 16.12 8.12 -2.60
C GLY A 69 16.79 7.20 -3.62
N LYS A 70 17.86 6.48 -3.24
CA LYS A 70 18.54 5.55 -4.13
C LYS A 70 17.74 4.24 -4.23
N VAL A 71 17.45 3.82 -5.46
CA VAL A 71 16.77 2.57 -5.78
C VAL A 71 17.78 1.45 -5.97
N SER A 72 17.49 0.28 -5.43
CA SER A 72 18.24 -0.96 -5.67
C SER A 72 17.32 -2.17 -5.57
N VAL A 73 17.66 -3.27 -6.23
CA VAL A 73 16.93 -4.55 -6.08
C VAL A 73 17.20 -5.09 -4.69
N PHE A 74 16.14 -5.48 -3.97
CA PHE A 74 16.20 -6.08 -2.65
C PHE A 74 16.01 -7.60 -2.71
N ALA A 75 14.99 -8.08 -3.43
CA ALA A 75 14.70 -9.48 -3.65
C ALA A 75 14.26 -9.69 -5.11
N SER A 76 14.50 -10.86 -5.68
CA SER A 76 14.19 -11.16 -7.09
C SER A 76 13.77 -12.62 -7.27
N GLY A 77 13.31 -12.99 -8.47
CA GLY A 77 12.92 -14.36 -8.80
C GLY A 77 11.47 -14.66 -8.40
N MET A 78 10.63 -13.65 -8.25
CA MET A 78 9.18 -13.76 -8.04
C MET A 78 8.45 -13.86 -9.39
N ASP A 79 7.19 -14.27 -9.38
CA ASP A 79 6.43 -14.42 -10.61
C ASP A 79 5.70 -13.11 -10.97
N ASP A 80 4.62 -12.76 -10.26
CA ASP A 80 3.89 -11.49 -10.42
C ASP A 80 3.68 -10.87 -9.03
N PRO A 81 4.73 -10.31 -8.37
CA PRO A 81 4.61 -9.73 -7.04
C PRO A 81 3.76 -8.46 -7.05
N LYS A 82 2.76 -8.40 -6.17
CA LYS A 82 1.79 -7.30 -6.06
C LYS A 82 1.77 -6.77 -4.63
N GLY A 83 0.62 -6.85 -3.97
CA GLY A 83 0.38 -6.30 -2.64
C GLY A 83 1.45 -6.64 -1.62
N LEU A 84 1.75 -5.69 -0.76
CA LEU A 84 2.78 -5.76 0.27
C LEU A 84 2.19 -5.54 1.66
N ALA A 85 2.58 -6.36 2.63
CA ALA A 85 2.25 -6.14 4.03
C ALA A 85 3.47 -6.35 4.93
N MET A 86 3.51 -5.65 6.07
CA MET A 86 4.53 -5.88 7.11
C MET A 86 3.90 -6.36 8.42
N ILE A 87 4.49 -7.40 9.00
CA ILE A 87 4.21 -7.85 10.38
C ILE A 87 5.50 -7.75 11.17
N GLY A 88 5.60 -6.73 12.02
CA GLY A 88 6.88 -6.39 12.65
C GLY A 88 7.88 -5.91 11.60
N ASP A 89 8.99 -6.63 11.45
CA ASP A 89 10.03 -6.33 10.47
C ASP A 89 10.04 -7.34 9.30
N LYS A 90 9.03 -8.21 9.23
CA LYS A 90 8.86 -9.18 8.16
C LYS A 90 8.02 -8.60 7.04
N LEU A 91 8.47 -8.75 5.80
CA LEU A 91 7.77 -8.33 4.59
C LEU A 91 7.07 -9.55 3.98
N TYR A 92 5.79 -9.37 3.65
CA TYR A 92 4.96 -10.36 2.95
C TYR A 92 4.53 -9.82 1.60
N VAL A 93 4.44 -10.70 0.61
CA VAL A 93 4.16 -10.35 -0.79
C VAL A 93 3.10 -11.29 -1.34
N ALA A 94 2.05 -10.76 -1.94
CA ALA A 94 1.16 -11.53 -2.82
C ALA A 94 1.87 -11.75 -4.16
N ASP A 95 2.19 -13.00 -4.49
CA ASP A 95 2.94 -13.35 -5.68
C ASP A 95 2.15 -14.36 -6.52
N LYS A 96 1.45 -13.86 -7.54
CA LYS A 96 0.63 -14.63 -8.47
C LYS A 96 -0.47 -15.46 -7.75
N ASN A 97 -0.14 -16.65 -7.23
CA ASN A 97 -1.06 -17.59 -6.58
C ASN A 97 -0.52 -18.12 -5.24
N ARG A 98 0.45 -17.45 -4.66
CA ARG A 98 1.10 -17.76 -3.39
C ARG A 98 1.42 -16.48 -2.61
N VAL A 99 1.61 -16.61 -1.32
CA VAL A 99 2.14 -15.53 -0.48
C VAL A 99 3.56 -15.88 -0.09
N LEU A 100 4.45 -14.91 -0.18
CA LEU A 100 5.87 -15.05 0.17
C LEU A 100 6.16 -14.27 1.45
N GLU A 101 7.07 -14.79 2.28
CA GLU A 101 7.79 -14.07 3.32
C GLU A 101 9.18 -13.73 2.78
N VAL A 102 9.53 -12.44 2.76
CA VAL A 102 10.84 -11.95 2.31
C VAL A 102 11.69 -11.63 3.53
N PHE A 103 12.87 -12.22 3.60
CA PHE A 103 13.79 -12.09 4.72
C PHE A 103 14.68 -10.85 4.59
N PRO A 104 15.31 -10.39 5.71
CA PRO A 104 16.14 -9.18 5.70
C PRO A 104 17.34 -9.21 4.76
N ASP A 105 17.79 -10.39 4.36
CA ASP A 105 18.90 -10.61 3.39
C ASP A 105 18.43 -10.62 1.92
N GLY A 106 17.12 -10.41 1.67
CA GLY A 106 16.52 -10.43 0.34
C GLY A 106 16.18 -11.83 -0.18
N THR A 107 16.45 -12.89 0.56
CA THR A 107 15.91 -14.22 0.26
C THR A 107 14.43 -14.28 0.61
N TRP A 108 13.71 -15.27 0.06
CA TRP A 108 12.29 -15.44 0.37
C TRP A 108 11.90 -16.91 0.45
N ALA A 109 10.80 -17.17 1.12
CA ALA A 109 10.16 -18.48 1.21
C ALA A 109 8.66 -18.37 1.02
N VAL A 110 8.03 -19.47 0.58
CA VAL A 110 6.57 -19.53 0.46
C VAL A 110 5.96 -19.57 1.85
N TYR A 111 5.10 -18.58 2.15
CA TYR A 111 4.34 -18.49 3.40
C TYR A 111 2.94 -19.08 3.28
N GLY A 112 2.25 -18.78 2.17
CA GLY A 112 0.97 -19.39 1.83
C GLY A 112 1.03 -19.95 0.41
N ALA A 113 1.32 -21.26 0.28
CA ALA A 113 1.39 -21.91 -1.03
C ALA A 113 0.00 -22.12 -1.63
N GLN A 114 -0.10 -22.11 -2.96
CA GLN A 114 -1.33 -22.38 -3.70
C GLN A 114 -2.11 -23.59 -3.16
N MET A 115 -1.40 -24.67 -2.81
CA MET A 115 -2.02 -25.91 -2.29
C MET A 115 -2.62 -25.77 -0.88
N ALA A 116 -2.28 -24.71 -0.13
CA ALA A 116 -2.85 -24.43 1.18
C ALA A 116 -4.18 -23.66 1.10
N PHE A 117 -4.50 -23.08 -0.05
CA PHE A 117 -5.74 -22.36 -0.25
C PHE A 117 -6.91 -23.32 -0.50
N PRO A 118 -8.10 -23.01 0.06
CA PRO A 118 -9.33 -23.72 -0.27
C PRO A 118 -9.78 -23.40 -1.70
N GLY A 119 -9.29 -24.13 -2.67
CA GLY A 119 -9.41 -23.87 -4.11
C GLY A 119 -8.09 -23.39 -4.70
N THR A 120 -8.13 -22.97 -5.96
CA THR A 120 -6.95 -22.50 -6.68
C THR A 120 -7.03 -20.96 -6.79
N PRO A 121 -6.15 -20.20 -6.12
CA PRO A 121 -6.07 -18.76 -6.34
C PRO A 121 -5.76 -18.46 -7.81
N VAL A 122 -6.42 -17.45 -8.35
CA VAL A 122 -6.29 -17.04 -9.75
C VAL A 122 -5.37 -15.83 -9.88
N PHE A 123 -5.60 -14.82 -9.03
CA PHE A 123 -4.92 -13.54 -9.12
C PHE A 123 -4.83 -12.92 -7.71
N LEU A 124 -3.93 -13.45 -6.87
CA LEU A 124 -3.68 -12.84 -5.57
C LEU A 124 -3.17 -11.42 -5.79
N ASN A 125 -3.82 -10.46 -5.13
CA ASN A 125 -3.61 -9.06 -5.40
C ASN A 125 -3.09 -8.32 -4.16
N ASP A 126 -3.92 -7.88 -3.24
CA ASP A 126 -3.50 -7.08 -2.10
C ASP A 126 -3.42 -7.89 -0.80
N LEU A 127 -2.64 -7.37 0.15
CA LEU A 127 -2.39 -7.93 1.48
C LEU A 127 -2.59 -6.90 2.58
N VAL A 128 -3.28 -7.29 3.65
CA VAL A 128 -3.28 -6.51 4.89
C VAL A 128 -3.12 -7.40 6.12
N ALA A 129 -2.40 -6.92 7.13
CA ALA A 129 -2.21 -7.63 8.39
C ALA A 129 -3.11 -7.09 9.50
N ASP A 130 -3.61 -7.97 10.37
CA ASP A 130 -4.23 -7.56 11.63
C ASP A 130 -3.22 -7.54 12.79
N SER A 131 -3.64 -7.02 13.96
CA SER A 131 -2.78 -6.95 15.15
C SER A 131 -2.44 -8.29 15.77
N ALA A 132 -3.12 -9.37 15.38
CA ALA A 132 -2.84 -10.75 15.81
C ALA A 132 -1.84 -11.45 14.88
N GLY A 133 -1.41 -10.78 13.80
CA GLY A 133 -0.48 -11.32 12.81
C GLY A 133 -1.14 -12.19 11.75
N ASN A 134 -2.48 -12.17 11.62
CA ASN A 134 -3.11 -12.77 10.46
C ASN A 134 -2.96 -11.88 9.24
N LEU A 135 -2.75 -12.47 8.07
CA LEU A 135 -2.83 -11.81 6.78
C LEU A 135 -4.22 -12.02 6.18
N TYR A 136 -4.75 -10.99 5.58
CA TYR A 136 -5.91 -11.05 4.70
C TYR A 136 -5.43 -10.75 3.29
N VAL A 137 -5.87 -11.58 2.33
CA VAL A 137 -5.38 -11.55 0.95
C VAL A 137 -6.57 -11.50 0.02
N SER A 138 -6.61 -10.56 -0.90
CA SER A 138 -7.57 -10.54 -1.99
C SER A 138 -7.10 -11.42 -3.16
N ASP A 139 -8.03 -12.13 -3.75
CA ASP A 139 -7.89 -12.79 -5.05
C ASP A 139 -8.90 -12.15 -5.99
N SER A 140 -8.41 -11.38 -6.93
CA SER A 140 -9.25 -10.65 -7.89
C SER A 140 -9.85 -11.53 -8.99
N GLY A 141 -9.67 -12.86 -8.91
CA GLY A 141 -10.22 -13.81 -9.87
C GLY A 141 -9.82 -13.48 -11.30
N THR A 142 -10.82 -13.35 -12.18
CA THR A 142 -10.62 -12.98 -13.58
C THR A 142 -10.59 -11.45 -13.80
N LEU A 143 -10.54 -10.64 -12.75
CA LEU A 143 -10.75 -9.17 -12.76
C LEU A 143 -12.19 -8.76 -13.14
N LYS A 144 -13.10 -9.70 -13.20
CA LYS A 144 -14.53 -9.49 -13.50
C LYS A 144 -15.42 -10.29 -12.56
N GLU A 145 -14.99 -11.49 -12.22
CA GLU A 145 -15.74 -12.46 -11.42
C GLU A 145 -14.81 -13.49 -10.78
N GLY A 146 -15.34 -14.27 -9.86
CA GLY A 146 -14.61 -15.36 -9.20
C GLY A 146 -13.71 -14.91 -8.07
N GLY A 147 -13.87 -13.65 -7.63
CA GLY A 147 -13.08 -13.09 -6.55
C GLY A 147 -13.28 -13.78 -5.22
N GLN A 148 -12.24 -13.72 -4.38
CA GLN A 148 -12.25 -14.28 -3.03
C GLN A 148 -11.40 -13.40 -2.10
N ILE A 149 -11.67 -13.51 -0.80
CA ILE A 149 -10.82 -12.94 0.25
C ILE A 149 -10.45 -14.08 1.19
N TYR A 150 -9.16 -14.27 1.37
CA TYR A 150 -8.61 -15.28 2.26
C TYR A 150 -8.07 -14.68 3.55
N LYS A 151 -8.03 -15.50 4.59
CA LYS A 151 -7.28 -15.26 5.82
C LYS A 151 -6.19 -16.32 5.95
N ILE A 152 -4.97 -15.89 6.24
CA ILE A 152 -3.83 -16.75 6.57
C ILE A 152 -3.43 -16.48 8.02
N THR A 153 -3.42 -17.51 8.86
CA THR A 153 -3.00 -17.40 10.26
C THR A 153 -1.46 -17.34 10.36
N PRO A 154 -0.89 -16.94 11.51
CA PRO A 154 0.55 -17.02 11.74
C PRO A 154 1.15 -18.42 11.60
N ASN A 155 0.32 -19.46 11.68
CA ASN A 155 0.75 -20.85 11.48
C ASN A 155 0.68 -21.29 10.01
N GLY A 156 0.24 -20.42 9.09
CA GLY A 156 0.07 -20.73 7.68
C GLY A 156 -1.27 -21.38 7.31
N ASP A 157 -2.21 -21.53 8.26
CA ASP A 157 -3.54 -22.07 7.96
C ASP A 157 -4.33 -21.05 7.13
N VAL A 158 -4.89 -21.49 6.00
CA VAL A 158 -5.66 -20.66 5.08
C VAL A 158 -7.15 -20.97 5.17
N SER A 159 -7.97 -19.93 5.22
CA SER A 159 -9.44 -20.04 5.21
C SER A 159 -10.06 -18.94 4.34
N VAL A 160 -11.25 -19.22 3.78
CA VAL A 160 -12.03 -18.23 3.04
C VAL A 160 -12.77 -17.32 4.03
N VAL A 161 -12.67 -16.01 3.83
CA VAL A 161 -13.46 -14.99 4.53
C VAL A 161 -14.73 -14.67 3.77
N ALA A 162 -14.60 -14.43 2.46
CA ALA A 162 -15.70 -14.17 1.53
C ALA A 162 -15.34 -14.70 0.15
N ASP A 163 -16.32 -15.14 -0.61
CA ASP A 163 -16.15 -15.68 -1.96
C ASP A 163 -17.27 -15.19 -2.90
N SER A 164 -17.18 -15.56 -4.17
CA SER A 164 -18.14 -15.21 -5.23
C SER A 164 -19.56 -15.75 -5.04
N LYS A 165 -19.86 -16.52 -3.99
CA LYS A 165 -21.25 -16.81 -3.58
C LYS A 165 -21.92 -15.56 -3.02
N ASN A 166 -21.15 -14.62 -2.51
CA ASN A 166 -21.61 -13.27 -2.22
C ASN A 166 -21.52 -12.44 -3.51
N PRO A 167 -22.63 -11.94 -4.07
CA PRO A 167 -22.63 -11.22 -5.35
C PRO A 167 -21.88 -9.89 -5.34
N ASP A 168 -21.53 -9.38 -4.16
CA ASP A 168 -20.73 -8.18 -4.02
C ASP A 168 -19.21 -8.44 -4.14
N ILE A 169 -18.75 -9.70 -4.10
CA ILE A 169 -17.36 -10.11 -4.19
C ILE A 169 -17.07 -10.57 -5.63
N LEU A 170 -16.80 -9.63 -6.51
CA LEU A 170 -16.52 -9.90 -7.92
C LEU A 170 -15.03 -10.01 -8.21
N ALA A 171 -14.29 -8.96 -7.91
CA ALA A 171 -12.85 -8.86 -8.09
C ALA A 171 -12.25 -7.98 -6.96
N PRO A 172 -12.27 -8.44 -5.70
CA PRO A 172 -11.73 -7.68 -4.58
C PRO A 172 -10.25 -7.36 -4.82
N ASN A 173 -9.87 -6.11 -4.59
CA ASN A 173 -8.51 -5.64 -4.75
C ASN A 173 -8.01 -5.03 -3.43
N GLY A 174 -7.86 -3.71 -3.32
CA GLY A 174 -7.30 -3.04 -2.16
C GLY A 174 -8.03 -3.36 -0.85
N LEU A 175 -7.28 -3.73 0.16
CA LEU A 175 -7.77 -4.16 1.46
C LEU A 175 -7.33 -3.22 2.58
N LEU A 176 -8.19 -2.99 3.58
CA LEU A 176 -7.84 -2.21 4.75
C LEU A 176 -8.58 -2.72 5.99
N MET A 177 -7.85 -2.96 7.07
CA MET A 177 -8.47 -3.34 8.35
C MET A 177 -9.38 -2.24 8.90
N ASP A 178 -10.60 -2.61 9.32
CA ASP A 178 -11.60 -1.71 9.91
C ASP A 178 -12.19 -2.31 11.20
N GLY A 179 -11.37 -2.40 12.22
CA GLY A 179 -11.69 -3.05 13.49
C GLY A 179 -11.89 -4.56 13.33
N LYS A 180 -13.14 -5.03 13.50
CA LYS A 180 -13.53 -6.43 13.30
C LYS A 180 -14.02 -6.74 11.88
N ASN A 181 -13.89 -5.77 11.00
CA ASN A 181 -14.27 -5.86 9.60
C ASN A 181 -13.04 -5.57 8.73
N LEU A 182 -13.21 -5.80 7.46
CA LEU A 182 -12.28 -5.42 6.40
C LEU A 182 -13.01 -4.43 5.50
N LEU A 183 -12.36 -3.37 5.08
CA LEU A 183 -12.77 -2.61 3.90
C LEU A 183 -12.07 -3.22 2.70
N GLU A 184 -12.80 -3.36 1.62
CA GLU A 184 -12.26 -3.76 0.33
C GLU A 184 -12.82 -2.88 -0.77
N VAL A 185 -12.01 -2.55 -1.75
CA VAL A 185 -12.46 -1.91 -2.98
C VAL A 185 -12.46 -2.94 -4.10
N ASP A 186 -13.62 -3.14 -4.70
CA ASP A 186 -13.80 -4.12 -5.76
C ASP A 186 -13.46 -3.51 -7.13
N PHE A 187 -12.50 -4.12 -7.81
CA PHE A 187 -11.99 -3.64 -9.10
C PHE A 187 -13.02 -3.69 -10.22
N ALA A 188 -13.87 -4.72 -10.24
CA ALA A 188 -14.87 -4.92 -11.29
C ALA A 188 -16.04 -3.94 -11.17
N SER A 189 -16.51 -3.71 -9.95
CA SER A 189 -17.69 -2.87 -9.69
C SER A 189 -17.36 -1.40 -9.37
N GLY A 190 -16.12 -1.11 -8.95
CA GLY A 190 -15.72 0.21 -8.46
C GLY A 190 -16.44 0.61 -7.19
N ILE A 191 -16.81 -0.35 -6.36
CA ILE A 191 -17.53 -0.16 -5.11
C ILE A 191 -16.61 -0.46 -3.93
N LEU A 192 -16.68 0.38 -2.90
CA LEU A 192 -16.07 0.13 -1.60
C LEU A 192 -17.07 -0.60 -0.71
N TYR A 193 -16.71 -1.80 -0.27
CA TYR A 193 -17.50 -2.60 0.67
C TYR A 193 -16.83 -2.68 2.05
N ARG A 194 -17.67 -2.90 3.07
CA ARG A 194 -17.24 -3.39 4.37
C ARG A 194 -17.60 -4.86 4.46
N VAL A 195 -16.63 -5.71 4.65
CA VAL A 195 -16.76 -7.16 4.78
C VAL A 195 -16.69 -7.55 6.26
N ASN A 196 -17.67 -8.26 6.76
CA ASN A 196 -17.67 -8.80 8.11
C ASN A 196 -16.78 -10.05 8.16
N LEU A 197 -15.66 -9.99 8.90
CA LEU A 197 -14.67 -11.08 8.95
C LEU A 197 -15.18 -12.39 9.55
N LYS A 198 -16.30 -12.36 10.28
CA LYS A 198 -16.90 -13.57 10.86
C LYS A 198 -17.89 -14.27 9.93
N THR A 199 -18.60 -13.50 9.11
CA THR A 199 -19.73 -14.02 8.30
C THR A 199 -19.49 -13.96 6.80
N GLY A 200 -18.49 -13.22 6.34
CA GLY A 200 -18.25 -12.90 4.92
C GLY A 200 -19.31 -11.96 4.30
N GLY A 201 -20.27 -11.49 5.12
CA GLY A 201 -21.32 -10.59 4.63
C GLY A 201 -20.76 -9.20 4.34
N THR A 202 -21.28 -8.56 3.29
CA THR A 202 -20.85 -7.26 2.79
C THR A 202 -21.86 -6.16 3.11
N THR A 203 -21.38 -4.94 3.17
CA THR A 203 -22.17 -3.71 3.23
C THR A 203 -21.51 -2.65 2.38
N LYS A 204 -22.22 -2.13 1.40
CA LYS A 204 -21.76 -1.03 0.55
C LYS A 204 -21.48 0.23 1.37
N VAL A 205 -20.27 0.75 1.28
CA VAL A 205 -19.80 1.99 1.94
C VAL A 205 -19.88 3.18 1.00
N ALA A 206 -19.33 3.04 -0.21
CA ALA A 206 -19.29 4.10 -1.21
C ALA A 206 -19.12 3.49 -2.61
N GLU A 207 -19.26 4.32 -3.65
CA GLU A 207 -19.14 3.89 -5.05
C GLU A 207 -18.53 4.95 -5.95
N GLY A 208 -18.13 4.55 -7.17
CA GLY A 208 -17.66 5.44 -8.21
C GLY A 208 -16.13 5.50 -8.30
N PHE A 209 -15.45 4.41 -7.93
CA PHE A 209 -13.99 4.34 -7.90
C PHE A 209 -13.36 3.70 -9.16
N GLY A 210 -14.18 3.47 -10.22
CA GLY A 210 -13.68 2.87 -11.47
C GLY A 210 -13.08 1.48 -11.23
N GLY A 211 -11.87 1.24 -11.72
CA GLY A 211 -11.06 0.07 -11.37
C GLY A 211 -10.32 0.30 -10.05
N GLY A 212 -11.07 0.28 -8.93
CA GLY A 212 -10.52 0.51 -7.60
C GLY A 212 -9.38 -0.46 -7.28
N ASP A 213 -8.24 0.10 -6.85
CA ASP A 213 -7.01 -0.65 -6.61
C ASP A 213 -6.58 -0.51 -5.14
N GLY A 214 -5.72 0.43 -4.79
CA GLY A 214 -5.27 0.63 -3.42
C GLY A 214 -6.25 1.39 -2.53
N LEU A 215 -6.19 1.13 -1.22
CA LEU A 215 -7.08 1.71 -0.22
C LEU A 215 -6.33 2.05 1.06
N VAL A 216 -6.34 3.32 1.46
CA VAL A 216 -5.73 3.77 2.71
C VAL A 216 -6.66 4.64 3.56
N ARG A 217 -6.36 4.74 4.87
CA ARG A 217 -7.04 5.63 5.81
C ARG A 217 -6.05 6.63 6.41
N THR A 218 -6.31 7.91 6.22
CA THR A 218 -5.50 8.97 6.83
C THR A 218 -5.65 8.99 8.36
N LYS A 219 -4.73 9.66 9.06
CA LYS A 219 -4.82 9.89 10.52
C LYS A 219 -6.09 10.65 10.94
N THR A 220 -6.71 11.39 10.03
CA THR A 220 -7.99 12.10 10.26
C THR A 220 -9.21 11.26 9.91
N GLY A 221 -9.03 9.98 9.55
CA GLY A 221 -10.10 9.03 9.24
C GLY A 221 -10.61 9.08 7.81
N LYS A 222 -10.03 9.91 6.92
CA LYS A 222 -10.44 9.96 5.51
C LYS A 222 -9.95 8.72 4.78
N LEU A 223 -10.82 8.13 3.96
CA LEU A 223 -10.46 7.04 3.06
C LEU A 223 -10.04 7.61 1.71
N ILE A 224 -8.95 7.08 1.18
CA ILE A 224 -8.40 7.42 -0.14
C ILE A 224 -8.30 6.13 -0.94
N ILE A 225 -8.67 6.19 -2.20
CA ILE A 225 -8.72 5.04 -3.12
C ILE A 225 -8.06 5.45 -4.44
N SER A 226 -7.21 4.59 -4.96
CA SER A 226 -6.69 4.68 -6.33
C SER A 226 -7.62 3.97 -7.32
N ASP A 227 -7.60 4.42 -8.55
CA ASP A 227 -8.34 3.87 -9.69
C ASP A 227 -7.34 3.56 -10.81
N TRP A 228 -6.95 2.30 -10.89
CA TRP A 228 -5.96 1.83 -11.85
C TRP A 228 -6.38 2.05 -13.30
N GLN A 229 -7.66 1.82 -13.60
CA GLN A 229 -8.18 1.90 -14.98
C GLN A 229 -8.12 3.32 -15.53
N ASN A 230 -8.41 4.32 -14.69
CA ASN A 230 -8.56 5.71 -15.13
C ASN A 230 -7.42 6.61 -14.64
N GLY A 231 -6.41 6.07 -13.94
CA GLY A 231 -5.26 6.82 -13.46
C GLY A 231 -5.64 7.95 -12.49
N LYS A 232 -6.50 7.65 -11.50
CA LYS A 232 -7.10 8.65 -10.61
C LYS A 232 -6.93 8.30 -9.14
N ILE A 233 -6.93 9.33 -8.32
CA ILE A 233 -6.98 9.21 -6.85
C ILE A 233 -8.24 9.90 -6.35
N TYR A 234 -9.02 9.19 -5.55
CA TYR A 234 -10.25 9.67 -4.95
C TYR A 234 -10.18 9.73 -3.43
N GLN A 235 -10.92 10.66 -2.85
CA GLN A 235 -11.31 10.63 -1.44
C GLN A 235 -12.76 10.17 -1.34
N VAL A 236 -13.08 9.33 -0.37
CA VAL A 236 -14.46 9.00 -0.03
C VAL A 236 -15.11 10.18 0.70
N VAL A 237 -16.20 10.71 0.15
CA VAL A 237 -17.01 11.77 0.78
C VAL A 237 -18.47 11.32 0.82
N GLY A 238 -18.99 11.09 2.02
CA GLY A 238 -20.29 10.43 2.18
C GLY A 238 -20.24 9.02 1.55
N LYS A 239 -21.06 8.79 0.52
CA LYS A 239 -21.14 7.50 -0.18
C LYS A 239 -20.60 7.55 -1.63
N LYS A 240 -19.78 8.56 -1.94
CA LYS A 240 -19.30 8.83 -3.31
C LYS A 240 -17.81 9.08 -3.37
N ALA A 241 -17.25 8.83 -4.56
CA ALA A 241 -15.90 9.22 -4.91
C ALA A 241 -15.83 10.73 -5.18
N LYS A 242 -14.87 11.42 -4.53
CA LYS A 242 -14.47 12.80 -4.83
C LYS A 242 -13.08 12.77 -5.46
N LEU A 243 -12.97 13.16 -6.71
CA LEU A 243 -11.68 13.24 -7.41
C LEU A 243 -10.74 14.24 -6.72
N ILE A 244 -9.50 13.81 -6.47
CA ILE A 244 -8.44 14.63 -5.88
C ILE A 244 -7.31 14.85 -6.87
N LYS A 245 -6.89 13.80 -7.57
CA LYS A 245 -5.78 13.84 -8.52
C LYS A 245 -6.10 12.91 -9.71
N GLU A 246 -5.66 13.30 -10.90
CA GLU A 246 -5.71 12.50 -12.11
C GLU A 246 -4.43 12.69 -12.93
N GLY A 247 -4.29 11.92 -14.01
CA GLY A 247 -3.19 12.02 -14.95
C GLY A 247 -2.11 10.95 -14.74
N TYR A 248 -2.34 9.97 -13.87
CA TYR A 248 -1.55 8.73 -13.86
C TYR A 248 -1.91 7.85 -15.07
N GLN A 249 -0.98 7.02 -15.52
CA GLN A 249 -1.27 6.04 -16.55
C GLN A 249 -1.99 4.81 -15.99
N ALA A 250 -1.66 4.44 -14.73
CA ALA A 250 -2.33 3.38 -13.96
C ALA A 250 -1.93 3.54 -12.48
N SER A 251 -2.73 4.28 -11.69
CA SER A 251 -2.47 4.42 -10.25
C SER A 251 -2.83 3.12 -9.54
N ALA A 252 -1.80 2.38 -9.12
CA ALA A 252 -1.92 1.07 -8.50
C ALA A 252 -2.06 1.17 -6.96
N ASP A 253 -1.61 0.16 -6.21
CA ASP A 253 -1.82 0.11 -4.76
C ASP A 253 -1.05 1.21 -4.02
N ILE A 254 -1.78 2.05 -3.31
CA ILE A 254 -1.30 3.25 -2.62
C ILE A 254 -1.01 2.99 -1.15
N VAL A 255 -0.01 3.69 -0.60
CA VAL A 255 0.30 3.62 0.84
C VAL A 255 0.54 5.02 1.43
N LEU A 256 0.34 5.16 2.74
CA LEU A 256 0.74 6.35 3.48
C LEU A 256 2.17 6.20 4.01
N SER A 257 2.93 7.30 3.96
CA SER A 257 4.19 7.40 4.71
C SER A 257 3.95 7.19 6.22
N ASN A 258 4.96 6.72 6.94
CA ASN A 258 4.87 6.43 8.38
C ASN A 258 4.39 7.63 9.22
N ASP A 259 4.76 8.85 8.82
CA ASP A 259 4.29 10.07 9.48
C ASP A 259 2.85 10.46 9.07
N GLY A 260 2.29 9.81 8.05
CA GLY A 260 0.95 10.02 7.51
C GLY A 260 0.79 11.34 6.77
N LYS A 261 1.86 11.97 6.33
CA LYS A 261 1.81 13.27 5.64
C LYS A 261 1.87 13.14 4.12
N THR A 262 2.31 12.01 3.61
CA THR A 262 2.49 11.76 2.18
C THR A 262 1.74 10.51 1.77
N LEU A 263 1.02 10.57 0.66
CA LEU A 263 0.52 9.42 -0.06
C LEU A 263 1.54 9.03 -1.11
N ILE A 264 1.97 7.78 -1.10
CA ILE A 264 2.88 7.20 -2.06
C ILE A 264 2.03 6.47 -3.09
N VAL A 265 2.23 6.81 -4.36
CA VAL A 265 1.39 6.35 -5.46
C VAL A 265 2.26 5.69 -6.53
N PRO A 266 2.20 4.36 -6.67
CA PRO A 266 2.78 3.71 -7.83
C PRO A 266 1.98 4.05 -9.10
N ASP A 267 2.65 4.56 -10.14
CA ASP A 267 2.11 4.64 -11.50
C ASP A 267 2.67 3.48 -12.31
N MET A 268 1.94 2.38 -12.30
CA MET A 268 2.39 1.09 -12.82
C MET A 268 2.87 1.18 -14.28
N LYS A 269 2.08 1.80 -15.15
CA LYS A 269 2.40 1.89 -16.58
C LYS A 269 3.46 2.93 -16.90
N ALA A 270 3.60 3.96 -16.06
CA ALA A 270 4.66 4.96 -16.21
C ALA A 270 6.01 4.47 -15.64
N GLY A 271 6.02 3.44 -14.82
CA GLY A 271 7.23 2.97 -14.12
C GLY A 271 7.72 3.97 -13.08
N GLU A 272 6.79 4.55 -12.32
CA GLU A 272 7.09 5.68 -11.43
C GLU A 272 6.46 5.50 -10.05
N LEU A 273 7.05 6.15 -9.06
CA LEU A 273 6.48 6.32 -7.72
C LEU A 273 6.34 7.83 -7.46
N ASP A 274 5.12 8.30 -7.27
CA ASP A 274 4.80 9.70 -6.97
C ASP A 274 4.51 9.89 -5.48
N PHE A 275 4.73 11.11 -4.96
CA PHE A 275 4.61 11.46 -3.56
C PHE A 275 3.68 12.65 -3.38
N LEU A 276 2.42 12.39 -3.00
CA LEU A 276 1.40 13.42 -2.85
C LEU A 276 1.26 13.86 -1.39
N PRO A 277 1.34 15.16 -1.08
CA PRO A 277 1.09 15.64 0.27
C PRO A 277 -0.38 15.44 0.66
N ILE A 278 -0.62 14.86 1.85
CA ILE A 278 -1.98 14.62 2.39
C ILE A 278 -2.78 15.92 2.57
N SER A 279 -2.11 17.07 2.63
CA SER A 279 -2.78 18.37 2.66
C SER A 279 -3.66 18.67 1.43
N LEU A 280 -3.49 17.96 0.32
CA LEU A 280 -4.39 18.02 -0.86
C LEU A 280 -5.78 17.43 -0.57
N PHE A 281 -5.89 16.54 0.39
CA PHE A 281 -7.12 15.84 0.76
C PHE A 281 -7.85 16.61 1.87
N LYS A 282 -8.37 17.78 1.57
CA LYS A 282 -9.08 18.69 2.50
C LYS A 282 -10.53 18.28 2.71
#